data_64a3df8454b24bbe017cbd9aea69142e
#
_entry.id   64a3df8454b24bbe017cbd9aea69142e
#
_cell.length_a   1.000
_cell.length_b   1.000
_cell.length_c   1.000
_cell.angle_alpha   90.00
_cell.angle_beta   90.00
_cell.angle_gamma   90.00
#
_symmetry.space_group_name_H-M   'P 1'
#
loop_
_entity.id
_entity.type
_entity.pdbx_description
1 polymer ?
#
loop_
_entity_poly.entity_id
_entity_poly.type
_entity_poly.pdbx_seq_one_letter_code
_entity_poly.pdbx_strand_id
1 'polypeptide(L)'
;MPLLTKHYRVIAPDLRGHGLSDAPLGAYTLEQMADDVVGLMKELSVDKYTLLGHSMGGYVTLSLAQRYAGSLNGFGLIHSTAYPDSEEAKEKRLQAVSVIGTEGITPFVDGLVPGLFAPANTVSHEAALDRVKEIGYRTPPQGASGAALAMRERIDRRDVLSSTTLPVLLVAGEDDALIPIERTFTTEGSNVTKAVIKGAGHMSMYEGPEQLAVVINDFLRQIDKEEE
;
A
#
# COMPACT_ATOMS: atom_id res chain seq x y z
N MET A 1 5.69 -10.85 6.55
CA MET A 1 4.74 -11.46 7.54
C MET A 1 5.45 -12.22 8.66
N PRO A 2 6.25 -13.28 8.45
CA PRO A 2 6.83 -14.08 9.56
C PRO A 2 7.66 -13.28 10.55
N LEU A 3 8.27 -12.17 10.12
CA LEU A 3 9.10 -11.32 10.99
C LEU A 3 8.26 -10.45 11.96
N LEU A 4 6.98 -10.22 11.68
CA LEU A 4 6.07 -9.44 12.52
C LEU A 4 5.21 -10.35 13.42
N THR A 5 4.79 -11.52 12.91
CA THR A 5 3.88 -12.43 13.64
C THR A 5 4.49 -13.08 14.89
N LYS A 6 5.78 -12.86 15.14
CA LYS A 6 6.42 -13.27 16.38
C LYS A 6 5.95 -12.47 17.60
N HIS A 7 5.48 -11.25 17.39
CA HIS A 7 5.14 -10.29 18.45
C HIS A 7 3.73 -9.74 18.34
N TYR A 8 3.13 -9.75 17.13
CA TYR A 8 1.86 -9.13 16.85
C TYR A 8 0.88 -10.08 16.16
N ARG A 9 -0.41 -9.91 16.45
CA ARG A 9 -1.47 -10.48 15.61
C ARG A 9 -1.50 -9.68 14.32
N VAL A 10 -1.23 -10.32 13.19
CA VAL A 10 -1.20 -9.66 11.87
C VAL A 10 -2.37 -10.14 11.03
N ILE A 11 -3.15 -9.18 10.51
CA ILE A 11 -4.28 -9.41 9.61
C ILE A 11 -3.92 -8.78 8.27
N ALA A 12 -3.90 -9.58 7.21
CA ALA A 12 -3.59 -9.14 5.85
C ALA A 12 -4.72 -9.57 4.91
N PRO A 13 -5.74 -8.72 4.73
CA PRO A 13 -6.85 -9.03 3.86
C PRO A 13 -6.47 -8.89 2.38
N ASP A 14 -7.06 -9.71 1.55
CA ASP A 14 -7.18 -9.42 0.14
C ASP A 14 -8.21 -8.29 -0.04
N LEU A 15 -7.84 -7.19 -0.64
CA LEU A 15 -8.78 -6.11 -0.95
C LEU A 15 -9.77 -6.56 -2.03
N ARG A 16 -10.96 -5.92 -2.10
CA ARG A 16 -11.91 -6.18 -3.18
C ARG A 16 -11.24 -6.21 -4.54
N GLY A 17 -11.59 -7.18 -5.36
CA GLY A 17 -11.01 -7.36 -6.69
C GLY A 17 -9.66 -8.09 -6.70
N HIS A 18 -9.13 -8.52 -5.56
CA HIS A 18 -7.83 -9.18 -5.44
C HIS A 18 -7.93 -10.47 -4.64
N GLY A 19 -6.97 -11.38 -4.91
CA GLY A 19 -6.82 -12.62 -4.18
C GLY A 19 -8.09 -13.48 -4.15
N LEU A 20 -8.56 -13.83 -2.96
CA LEU A 20 -9.78 -14.61 -2.73
C LEU A 20 -11.03 -13.75 -2.46
N SER A 21 -10.87 -12.42 -2.36
CA SER A 21 -12.00 -11.52 -2.18
C SER A 21 -12.79 -11.33 -3.47
N ASP A 22 -14.09 -11.07 -3.32
CA ASP A 22 -14.97 -10.82 -4.46
C ASP A 22 -14.46 -9.69 -5.36
N ALA A 23 -14.65 -9.86 -6.66
CA ALA A 23 -14.33 -8.87 -7.68
C ALA A 23 -15.61 -8.36 -8.37
N PRO A 24 -16.38 -7.46 -7.73
CA PRO A 24 -17.57 -6.89 -8.33
C PRO A 24 -17.26 -6.16 -9.63
N LEU A 25 -18.22 -6.13 -10.55
CA LEU A 25 -18.07 -5.35 -11.78
C LEU A 25 -18.19 -3.85 -11.50
N GLY A 26 -17.48 -3.05 -12.29
CA GLY A 26 -17.54 -1.59 -12.25
C GLY A 26 -16.32 -0.94 -11.57
N ALA A 27 -16.40 0.37 -11.43
CA ALA A 27 -15.36 1.15 -10.78
C ALA A 27 -15.43 0.96 -9.25
N TYR A 28 -14.27 0.88 -8.61
CA TYR A 28 -14.15 0.90 -7.16
C TYR A 28 -13.77 2.31 -6.69
N THR A 29 -13.91 2.55 -5.39
CA THR A 29 -13.33 3.71 -4.73
C THR A 29 -12.42 3.29 -3.57
N LEU A 30 -11.47 4.14 -3.22
CA LEU A 30 -10.60 3.88 -2.05
C LEU A 30 -11.41 3.92 -0.75
N GLU A 31 -12.48 4.70 -0.73
CA GLU A 31 -13.43 4.79 0.39
C GLU A 31 -14.15 3.46 0.59
N GLN A 32 -14.63 2.82 -0.48
CA GLN A 32 -15.22 1.48 -0.41
C GLN A 32 -14.21 0.44 0.11
N MET A 33 -12.95 0.49 -0.36
CA MET A 33 -11.92 -0.42 0.15
C MET A 33 -11.63 -0.17 1.63
N ALA A 34 -11.64 1.08 2.08
CA ALA A 34 -11.49 1.43 3.49
C ALA A 34 -12.68 0.92 4.33
N ASP A 35 -13.90 1.04 3.81
CA ASP A 35 -15.11 0.51 4.47
C ASP A 35 -15.08 -1.02 4.59
N ASP A 36 -14.57 -1.73 3.57
CA ASP A 36 -14.36 -3.19 3.64
C ASP A 36 -13.41 -3.57 4.77
N VAL A 37 -12.28 -2.85 4.91
CA VAL A 37 -11.32 -3.10 6.00
C VAL A 37 -11.99 -2.87 7.35
N VAL A 38 -12.71 -1.77 7.53
CA VAL A 38 -13.44 -1.48 8.78
C VAL A 38 -14.49 -2.54 9.06
N GLY A 39 -15.24 -2.99 8.05
CA GLY A 39 -16.21 -4.08 8.17
C GLY A 39 -15.55 -5.37 8.63
N LEU A 40 -14.44 -5.75 8.02
CA LEU A 40 -13.65 -6.93 8.42
C LEU A 40 -13.17 -6.83 9.88
N MET A 41 -12.64 -5.69 10.31
CA MET A 41 -12.16 -5.52 11.68
C MET A 41 -13.29 -5.66 12.70
N LYS A 42 -14.50 -5.16 12.39
CA LYS A 42 -15.69 -5.35 13.22
C LYS A 42 -16.10 -6.82 13.32
N GLU A 43 -16.13 -7.56 12.20
CA GLU A 43 -16.45 -8.99 12.20
C GLU A 43 -15.42 -9.81 13.01
N LEU A 44 -14.16 -9.37 13.02
CA LEU A 44 -13.10 -9.99 13.81
C LEU A 44 -13.09 -9.51 15.29
N SER A 45 -14.00 -8.64 15.68
CA SER A 45 -14.07 -8.02 17.01
C SER A 45 -12.75 -7.32 17.41
N VAL A 46 -12.18 -6.57 16.46
CA VAL A 46 -10.96 -5.78 16.65
C VAL A 46 -11.33 -4.30 16.59
N ASP A 47 -11.43 -3.66 17.76
CA ASP A 47 -11.86 -2.27 17.88
C ASP A 47 -10.75 -1.27 17.59
N LYS A 48 -9.49 -1.62 17.92
CA LYS A 48 -8.30 -0.79 17.74
C LYS A 48 -7.18 -1.55 17.07
N TYR A 49 -6.51 -0.92 16.11
CA TYR A 49 -5.42 -1.53 15.36
C TYR A 49 -4.48 -0.49 14.76
N THR A 50 -3.26 -0.89 14.48
CA THR A 50 -2.34 -0.12 13.63
C THR A 50 -2.49 -0.58 12.19
N LEU A 51 -2.70 0.34 11.25
CA LEU A 51 -2.92 0.05 9.84
C LEU A 51 -1.71 0.44 9.00
N LEU A 52 -1.12 -0.52 8.31
CA LEU A 52 0.02 -0.30 7.41
C LEU A 52 -0.40 -0.58 5.97
N GLY A 53 -0.26 0.38 5.08
CA GLY A 53 -0.62 0.25 3.68
C GLY A 53 0.57 0.39 2.74
N HIS A 54 0.79 -0.62 1.90
CA HIS A 54 1.77 -0.58 0.82
C HIS A 54 1.14 -0.05 -0.46
N SER A 55 1.79 0.89 -1.13
CA SER A 55 1.37 1.42 -2.44
C SER A 55 -0.13 1.83 -2.44
N MET A 56 -0.99 1.21 -3.23
CA MET A 56 -2.44 1.41 -3.21
C MET A 56 -3.04 1.20 -1.82
N GLY A 57 -2.54 0.24 -1.05
CA GLY A 57 -2.96 0.05 0.34
C GLY A 57 -2.73 1.28 1.21
N GLY A 58 -1.71 2.09 0.93
CA GLY A 58 -1.48 3.38 1.59
C GLY A 58 -2.55 4.42 1.25
N TYR A 59 -3.09 4.42 0.03
CA TYR A 59 -4.23 5.28 -0.33
C TYR A 59 -5.51 4.88 0.42
N VAL A 60 -5.71 3.56 0.58
CA VAL A 60 -6.81 3.02 1.41
C VAL A 60 -6.60 3.40 2.88
N THR A 61 -5.37 3.29 3.39
CA THR A 61 -4.99 3.70 4.75
C THR A 61 -5.32 5.16 5.02
N LEU A 62 -4.98 6.06 4.10
CA LEU A 62 -5.31 7.49 4.23
C LEU A 62 -6.82 7.75 4.19
N SER A 63 -7.57 7.05 3.34
CA SER A 63 -9.03 7.13 3.33
C SER A 63 -9.62 6.67 4.66
N LEU A 64 -9.10 5.59 5.23
CA LEU A 64 -9.53 5.07 6.52
C LEU A 64 -9.14 6.03 7.66
N ALA A 65 -7.91 6.52 7.69
CA ALA A 65 -7.45 7.49 8.71
C ALA A 65 -8.28 8.77 8.70
N GLN A 66 -8.69 9.25 7.53
CA GLN A 66 -9.55 10.43 7.40
C GLN A 66 -10.95 10.21 8.00
N ARG A 67 -11.52 9.02 7.81
CA ARG A 67 -12.94 8.74 8.11
C ARG A 67 -13.15 7.99 9.41
N TYR A 68 -12.16 7.24 9.86
CA TYR A 68 -12.25 6.30 10.98
C TYR A 68 -11.03 6.38 11.92
N ALA A 69 -10.45 7.57 12.10
CA ALA A 69 -9.27 7.78 12.97
C ALA A 69 -9.47 7.17 14.38
N GLY A 70 -10.70 7.20 14.88
CA GLY A 70 -11.05 6.64 16.18
C GLY A 70 -10.82 5.13 16.33
N SER A 71 -10.63 4.36 15.25
CA SER A 71 -10.30 2.93 15.29
C SER A 71 -8.80 2.64 15.18
N LEU A 72 -7.97 3.66 15.02
CA LEU A 72 -6.53 3.49 14.82
C LEU A 72 -5.74 3.84 16.09
N ASN A 73 -4.71 3.04 16.37
CA ASN A 73 -3.63 3.36 17.31
C ASN A 73 -2.49 4.11 16.60
N GLY A 74 -2.35 3.92 15.31
CA GLY A 74 -1.41 4.58 14.42
C GLY A 74 -1.56 4.05 13.00
N PHE A 75 -0.90 4.64 12.03
CA PHE A 75 -0.92 4.15 10.66
C PHE A 75 0.38 4.39 9.92
N GLY A 76 0.59 3.67 8.84
CA GLY A 76 1.82 3.81 8.04
C GLY A 76 1.58 3.69 6.55
N LEU A 77 2.35 4.49 5.80
CA LEU A 77 2.45 4.47 4.35
C LEU A 77 3.79 3.84 3.96
N ILE A 78 3.73 2.71 3.30
CA ILE A 78 4.91 1.98 2.83
C ILE A 78 4.95 2.09 1.30
N HIS A 79 5.98 2.74 0.75
CA HIS A 79 6.07 3.01 -0.68
C HIS A 79 4.78 3.64 -1.23
N SER A 80 4.26 4.65 -0.56
CA SER A 80 3.00 5.28 -0.91
C SER A 80 3.06 6.80 -0.73
N THR A 81 2.02 7.49 -1.17
CA THR A 81 1.97 8.95 -1.18
C THR A 81 0.58 9.46 -0.82
N ALA A 82 0.51 10.66 -0.23
CA ALA A 82 -0.75 11.35 0.02
C ALA A 82 -1.22 12.24 -1.15
N TYR A 83 -0.42 12.37 -2.20
CA TYR A 83 -0.79 13.14 -3.39
C TYR A 83 -1.84 12.40 -4.24
N PRO A 84 -2.70 13.16 -4.96
CA PRO A 84 -3.52 12.59 -6.05
C PRO A 84 -2.64 12.17 -7.22
N ASP A 85 -3.22 11.43 -8.18
CA ASP A 85 -2.56 11.19 -9.46
C ASP A 85 -2.44 12.52 -10.24
N SER A 86 -1.28 12.73 -10.88
CA SER A 86 -1.14 13.75 -11.92
C SER A 86 -1.99 13.40 -13.14
N GLU A 87 -2.26 14.36 -14.02
CA GLU A 87 -3.01 14.09 -15.25
C GLU A 87 -2.33 13.00 -16.10
N GLU A 88 -1.00 12.99 -16.16
CA GLU A 88 -0.25 11.92 -16.83
C GLU A 88 -0.46 10.55 -16.15
N ALA A 89 -0.45 10.50 -14.84
CA ALA A 89 -0.70 9.26 -14.10
C ALA A 89 -2.14 8.77 -14.28
N LYS A 90 -3.11 9.67 -14.29
CA LYS A 90 -4.52 9.34 -14.60
C LYS A 90 -4.68 8.75 -15.99
N GLU A 91 -3.98 9.29 -16.99
CA GLU A 91 -4.01 8.74 -18.35
C GLU A 91 -3.38 7.36 -18.40
N LYS A 92 -2.25 7.13 -17.71
CA LYS A 92 -1.64 5.80 -17.58
C LYS A 92 -2.59 4.78 -16.93
N ARG A 93 -3.46 5.21 -15.97
CA ARG A 93 -4.49 4.32 -15.40
C ARG A 93 -5.53 3.91 -16.44
N LEU A 94 -5.96 4.84 -17.30
CA LEU A 94 -6.90 4.52 -18.40
C LEU A 94 -6.27 3.59 -19.44
N GLN A 95 -5.01 3.81 -19.77
CA GLN A 95 -4.27 2.90 -20.66
C GLN A 95 -4.17 1.51 -20.07
N ALA A 96 -3.87 1.37 -18.77
CA ALA A 96 -3.86 0.09 -18.06
C ALA A 96 -5.23 -0.60 -18.14
N VAL A 97 -6.33 0.12 -17.89
CA VAL A 97 -7.70 -0.42 -18.01
C VAL A 97 -7.97 -0.88 -19.45
N SER A 98 -7.53 -0.12 -20.46
CA SER A 98 -7.68 -0.49 -21.86
C SER A 98 -6.92 -1.78 -22.20
N VAL A 99 -5.64 -1.87 -21.82
CA VAL A 99 -4.82 -3.08 -22.03
C VAL A 99 -5.45 -4.30 -21.36
N ILE A 100 -5.85 -4.17 -20.08
CA ILE A 100 -6.52 -5.25 -19.35
C ILE A 100 -7.80 -5.71 -20.06
N GLY A 101 -8.59 -4.74 -20.59
CA GLY A 101 -9.85 -5.04 -21.27
C GLY A 101 -9.70 -5.67 -22.65
N THR A 102 -8.65 -5.32 -23.41
CA THR A 102 -8.45 -5.78 -24.79
C THR A 102 -7.49 -6.96 -24.90
N GLU A 103 -6.46 -7.03 -24.05
CA GLU A 103 -5.37 -8.00 -24.14
C GLU A 103 -5.30 -8.94 -22.93
N GLY A 104 -6.08 -8.63 -21.88
CA GLY A 104 -6.10 -9.38 -20.63
C GLY A 104 -5.08 -8.91 -19.60
N ILE A 105 -5.02 -9.64 -18.47
CA ILE A 105 -4.21 -9.25 -17.31
C ILE A 105 -2.70 -9.46 -17.54
N THR A 106 -2.34 -10.45 -18.35
CA THR A 106 -0.93 -10.88 -18.52
C THR A 106 -0.04 -9.78 -19.09
N PRO A 107 -0.35 -9.11 -20.21
CA PRO A 107 0.49 -8.04 -20.74
C PRO A 107 0.62 -6.85 -19.76
N PHE A 108 -0.44 -6.54 -19.03
CA PHE A 108 -0.40 -5.51 -18.01
C PHE A 108 0.57 -5.85 -16.89
N VAL A 109 0.52 -7.07 -16.36
CA VAL A 109 1.41 -7.56 -15.30
C VAL A 109 2.86 -7.61 -15.78
N ASP A 110 3.10 -8.09 -16.99
CA ASP A 110 4.45 -8.16 -17.58
C ASP A 110 5.08 -6.78 -17.78
N GLY A 111 4.27 -5.78 -18.10
CA GLY A 111 4.74 -4.42 -18.23
C GLY A 111 4.96 -3.70 -16.89
N LEU A 112 4.17 -4.04 -15.86
CA LEU A 112 4.20 -3.38 -14.56
C LEU A 112 5.31 -3.93 -13.65
N VAL A 113 5.35 -5.25 -13.47
CA VAL A 113 6.10 -5.88 -12.37
C VAL A 113 7.60 -5.63 -12.42
N PRO A 114 8.29 -5.63 -13.58
CA PRO A 114 9.73 -5.33 -13.61
C PRO A 114 10.07 -3.94 -13.04
N GLY A 115 9.21 -2.95 -13.26
CA GLY A 115 9.41 -1.58 -12.77
C GLY A 115 9.11 -1.39 -11.27
N LEU A 116 8.61 -2.42 -10.58
CA LEU A 116 8.40 -2.39 -9.13
C LEU A 116 9.69 -2.66 -8.33
N PHE A 117 10.65 -3.34 -8.93
CA PHE A 117 11.93 -3.65 -8.27
C PHE A 117 13.00 -2.61 -8.64
N ALA A 118 13.93 -2.37 -7.74
CA ALA A 118 15.12 -1.58 -8.06
C ALA A 118 15.86 -2.21 -9.26
N PRO A 119 16.34 -1.44 -10.24
CA PRO A 119 17.00 -1.99 -11.42
C PRO A 119 18.16 -2.93 -11.09
N ALA A 120 18.92 -2.63 -10.02
CA ALA A 120 20.03 -3.46 -9.55
C ALA A 120 19.59 -4.82 -8.99
N ASN A 121 18.32 -4.95 -8.58
CA ASN A 121 17.78 -6.11 -7.90
C ASN A 121 17.07 -7.10 -8.84
N THR A 122 16.79 -6.71 -10.08
CA THR A 122 15.98 -7.54 -11.02
C THR A 122 16.55 -8.93 -11.26
N VAL A 123 17.88 -9.07 -11.30
CA VAL A 123 18.55 -10.36 -11.48
C VAL A 123 18.63 -11.14 -10.16
N SER A 124 19.05 -10.47 -9.08
CA SER A 124 19.23 -11.12 -7.77
C SER A 124 17.90 -11.53 -7.12
N HIS A 125 16.79 -10.91 -7.51
CA HIS A 125 15.45 -11.16 -7.00
C HIS A 125 14.49 -11.76 -8.06
N GLU A 126 15.02 -12.44 -9.08
CA GLU A 126 14.23 -13.04 -10.15
C GLU A 126 13.08 -13.92 -9.63
N ALA A 127 13.35 -14.78 -8.66
CA ALA A 127 12.30 -15.61 -8.03
C ALA A 127 11.20 -14.81 -7.33
N ALA A 128 11.54 -13.66 -6.74
CA ALA A 128 10.55 -12.76 -6.15
C ALA A 128 9.74 -12.05 -7.22
N LEU A 129 10.39 -11.62 -8.30
CA LEU A 129 9.76 -10.99 -9.45
C LEU A 129 8.76 -11.95 -10.10
N ASP A 130 9.16 -13.21 -10.34
CA ASP A 130 8.27 -14.25 -10.87
C ASP A 130 7.08 -14.50 -9.93
N ARG A 131 7.33 -14.54 -8.62
CA ARG A 131 6.27 -14.70 -7.64
C ARG A 131 5.26 -13.55 -7.67
N VAL A 132 5.73 -12.32 -7.82
CA VAL A 132 4.85 -11.13 -7.94
C VAL A 132 4.05 -11.18 -9.25
N LYS A 133 4.66 -11.61 -10.35
CA LYS A 133 3.95 -11.86 -11.61
C LYS A 133 2.85 -12.92 -11.47
N GLU A 134 3.17 -14.06 -10.85
CA GLU A 134 2.17 -15.11 -10.59
C GLU A 134 0.96 -14.59 -9.79
N ILE A 135 1.19 -13.76 -8.77
CA ILE A 135 0.11 -13.10 -8.02
C ILE A 135 -0.71 -12.19 -8.95
N GLY A 136 -0.03 -11.38 -9.75
CA GLY A 136 -0.65 -10.49 -10.72
C GLY A 136 -1.52 -11.23 -11.73
N TYR A 137 -1.02 -12.32 -12.31
CA TYR A 137 -1.76 -13.12 -13.30
C TYR A 137 -3.05 -13.75 -12.75
N ARG A 138 -3.12 -13.98 -11.44
CA ARG A 138 -4.32 -14.51 -10.77
C ARG A 138 -5.31 -13.43 -10.40
N THR A 139 -4.95 -12.16 -10.52
CA THR A 139 -5.87 -11.06 -10.22
C THR A 139 -6.97 -10.99 -11.27
N PRO A 140 -8.25 -11.01 -10.88
CA PRO A 140 -9.35 -10.86 -11.82
C PRO A 140 -9.22 -9.57 -12.65
N PRO A 141 -9.33 -9.59 -13.99
CA PRO A 141 -9.20 -8.41 -14.83
C PRO A 141 -10.12 -7.24 -14.40
N GLN A 142 -11.35 -7.53 -14.02
CA GLN A 142 -12.29 -6.54 -13.50
C GLN A 142 -11.82 -5.93 -12.17
N GLY A 143 -11.16 -6.72 -11.32
CA GLY A 143 -10.58 -6.27 -10.06
C GLY A 143 -9.43 -5.30 -10.29
N ALA A 144 -8.48 -5.67 -11.17
CA ALA A 144 -7.36 -4.82 -11.54
C ALA A 144 -7.82 -3.50 -12.20
N SER A 145 -8.81 -3.57 -13.09
CA SER A 145 -9.40 -2.39 -13.73
C SER A 145 -10.11 -1.49 -12.71
N GLY A 146 -10.91 -2.08 -11.80
CA GLY A 146 -11.60 -1.33 -10.74
C GLY A 146 -10.62 -0.63 -9.79
N ALA A 147 -9.52 -1.29 -9.44
CA ALA A 147 -8.46 -0.72 -8.62
C ALA A 147 -7.71 0.41 -9.34
N ALA A 148 -7.41 0.25 -10.64
CA ALA A 148 -6.79 1.30 -11.44
C ALA A 148 -7.66 2.56 -11.50
N LEU A 149 -8.97 2.41 -11.68
CA LEU A 149 -9.93 3.52 -11.65
C LEU A 149 -10.03 4.16 -10.26
N ALA A 150 -10.04 3.37 -9.19
CA ALA A 150 -10.03 3.91 -7.82
C ALA A 150 -8.78 4.76 -7.54
N MET A 151 -7.61 4.31 -7.99
CA MET A 151 -6.37 5.09 -7.87
C MET A 151 -6.39 6.37 -8.69
N ARG A 152 -6.97 6.31 -9.89
CA ARG A 152 -7.13 7.48 -10.78
C ARG A 152 -7.93 8.60 -10.13
N GLU A 153 -9.01 8.26 -9.45
CA GLU A 153 -9.94 9.23 -8.86
C GLU A 153 -9.56 9.66 -7.43
N ARG A 154 -8.42 9.17 -6.90
CA ARG A 154 -8.02 9.51 -5.54
C ARG A 154 -7.78 11.01 -5.37
N ILE A 155 -8.29 11.54 -4.28
CA ILE A 155 -8.13 12.95 -3.91
C ILE A 155 -6.80 13.18 -3.17
N ASP A 156 -6.40 14.44 -3.06
CA ASP A 156 -5.29 14.87 -2.20
C ASP A 156 -5.65 14.64 -0.72
N ARG A 157 -4.79 13.91 0.00
CA ARG A 157 -4.96 13.60 1.43
C ARG A 157 -3.74 14.02 2.26
N ARG A 158 -2.97 15.00 1.79
CA ARG A 158 -1.85 15.55 2.57
C ARG A 158 -2.31 16.21 3.86
N ASP A 159 -3.54 16.75 3.88
CA ASP A 159 -4.19 17.29 5.06
C ASP A 159 -4.37 16.24 6.16
N VAL A 160 -4.66 15.00 5.82
CA VAL A 160 -4.76 13.89 6.78
C VAL A 160 -3.43 13.69 7.51
N LEU A 161 -2.31 13.72 6.79
CA LEU A 161 -0.97 13.58 7.39
C LEU A 161 -0.58 14.80 8.24
N SER A 162 -0.93 16.01 7.79
CA SER A 162 -0.53 17.24 8.49
C SER A 162 -1.39 17.59 9.71
N SER A 163 -2.61 17.05 9.79
CA SER A 163 -3.55 17.34 10.88
C SER A 163 -3.70 16.23 11.91
N THR A 164 -3.24 15.03 11.61
CA THR A 164 -3.37 13.89 12.53
C THR A 164 -2.45 14.03 13.75
N THR A 165 -2.97 13.62 14.91
CA THR A 165 -2.17 13.44 16.14
C THR A 165 -1.76 11.99 16.36
N LEU A 166 -2.28 11.07 15.55
CA LEU A 166 -1.89 9.66 15.64
C LEU A 166 -0.43 9.45 15.22
N PRO A 167 0.27 8.46 15.78
CA PRO A 167 1.55 8.01 15.28
C PRO A 167 1.49 7.65 13.79
N VAL A 168 2.43 8.17 13.00
CA VAL A 168 2.52 7.95 11.54
C VAL A 168 3.88 7.38 11.18
N LEU A 169 3.90 6.32 10.38
CA LEU A 169 5.09 5.77 9.76
C LEU A 169 5.08 6.05 8.25
N LEU A 170 6.15 6.66 7.74
CA LEU A 170 6.39 6.86 6.31
C LEU A 170 7.64 6.09 5.89
N VAL A 171 7.48 5.13 4.98
CA VAL A 171 8.60 4.30 4.48
C VAL A 171 8.74 4.48 2.97
N ALA A 172 9.94 4.82 2.52
CA ALA A 172 10.31 4.92 1.12
C ALA A 172 11.41 3.91 0.77
N GLY A 173 11.47 3.48 -0.48
CA GLY A 173 12.63 2.79 -1.03
C GLY A 173 13.62 3.79 -1.60
N GLU A 174 14.92 3.54 -1.42
CA GLU A 174 15.98 4.41 -1.94
C GLU A 174 15.91 4.52 -3.46
N ASP A 175 15.60 3.39 -4.13
CA ASP A 175 15.55 3.25 -5.58
C ASP A 175 14.12 3.05 -6.12
N ASP A 176 13.10 3.55 -5.38
CA ASP A 176 11.70 3.46 -5.80
C ASP A 176 11.42 4.43 -6.95
N ALA A 177 11.34 3.91 -8.18
CA ALA A 177 11.08 4.68 -9.39
C ALA A 177 9.60 5.11 -9.53
N LEU A 178 8.67 4.47 -8.79
CA LEU A 178 7.25 4.80 -8.84
C LEU A 178 6.87 5.92 -7.89
N ILE A 179 7.38 5.86 -6.65
CA ILE A 179 7.07 6.83 -5.60
C ILE A 179 8.39 7.32 -4.98
N PRO A 180 8.98 8.37 -5.53
CA PRO A 180 10.19 8.98 -5.00
C PRO A 180 10.06 9.41 -3.54
N ILE A 181 11.17 9.45 -2.80
CA ILE A 181 11.24 9.75 -1.37
C ILE A 181 10.49 11.04 -1.02
N GLU A 182 10.65 12.09 -1.80
CA GLU A 182 10.01 13.39 -1.58
C GLU A 182 8.48 13.36 -1.75
N ARG A 183 7.95 12.37 -2.46
CA ARG A 183 6.50 12.17 -2.55
C ARG A 183 5.93 11.32 -1.42
N THR A 184 6.78 10.56 -0.74
CA THR A 184 6.42 9.81 0.48
C THR A 184 6.51 10.72 1.70
N PHE A 185 7.58 11.51 1.84
CA PHE A 185 7.86 12.32 3.02
C PHE A 185 7.25 13.73 2.91
N THR A 186 5.92 13.79 2.93
CA THR A 186 5.16 15.02 2.68
C THR A 186 4.77 15.80 3.94
N THR A 187 5.12 15.29 5.13
CA THR A 187 4.81 15.93 6.40
C THR A 187 5.95 15.76 7.39
N GLU A 188 5.97 16.63 8.40
CA GLU A 188 6.89 16.61 9.54
C GLU A 188 6.07 16.68 10.84
N GLY A 189 6.58 16.11 11.92
CA GLY A 189 5.94 16.16 13.23
C GLY A 189 6.62 15.23 14.23
N SER A 190 6.43 15.47 15.51
CA SER A 190 6.93 14.60 16.58
C SER A 190 6.28 13.21 16.58
N ASN A 191 5.09 13.12 15.98
CA ASN A 191 4.33 11.89 15.79
C ASN A 191 4.65 11.18 14.47
N VAL A 192 5.60 11.70 13.64
CA VAL A 192 5.94 11.16 12.31
C VAL A 192 7.30 10.50 12.32
N THR A 193 7.32 9.20 12.06
CA THR A 193 8.55 8.42 11.86
C THR A 193 8.79 8.23 10.37
N LYS A 194 10.00 8.53 9.90
CA LYS A 194 10.43 8.37 8.50
C LYS A 194 11.55 7.36 8.39
N ALA A 195 11.48 6.50 7.39
CA ALA A 195 12.53 5.53 7.10
C ALA A 195 12.74 5.34 5.59
N VAL A 196 13.99 5.15 5.20
CA VAL A 196 14.37 4.77 3.83
C VAL A 196 14.95 3.37 3.86
N ILE A 197 14.42 2.47 3.05
CA ILE A 197 14.97 1.12 2.87
C ILE A 197 16.04 1.19 1.79
N LYS A 198 17.28 1.00 2.19
CA LYS A 198 18.44 1.13 1.30
C LYS A 198 18.48 0.02 0.26
N GLY A 199 18.76 0.41 -0.98
CA GLY A 199 18.87 -0.49 -2.11
C GLY A 199 17.55 -1.15 -2.52
N ALA A 200 16.40 -0.70 -1.99
CA ALA A 200 15.10 -1.22 -2.35
C ALA A 200 14.36 -0.28 -3.32
N GLY A 201 13.68 -0.87 -4.29
CA GLY A 201 12.67 -0.22 -5.11
C GLY A 201 11.33 -0.16 -4.39
N HIS A 202 10.25 -0.42 -5.13
CA HIS A 202 8.88 -0.38 -4.61
C HIS A 202 8.49 -1.60 -3.76
N MET A 203 9.31 -2.66 -3.78
CA MET A 203 8.97 -3.98 -3.21
C MET A 203 9.90 -4.35 -2.04
N SER A 204 10.12 -3.44 -1.09
CA SER A 204 11.02 -3.67 0.06
C SER A 204 10.68 -4.92 0.89
N MET A 205 9.43 -5.42 0.83
CA MET A 205 9.06 -6.70 1.46
C MET A 205 9.78 -7.91 0.83
N TYR A 206 10.35 -7.76 -0.36
CA TYR A 206 11.20 -8.73 -1.05
C TYR A 206 12.66 -8.28 -1.10
N GLU A 207 12.92 -6.98 -1.32
CA GLU A 207 14.25 -6.43 -1.57
C GLU A 207 15.04 -6.12 -0.30
N GLY A 208 14.35 -5.85 0.83
CA GLY A 208 14.96 -5.55 2.12
C GLY A 208 14.04 -5.93 3.30
N PRO A 209 13.54 -7.21 3.37
CA PRO A 209 12.51 -7.60 4.32
C PRO A 209 12.93 -7.43 5.79
N GLU A 210 14.21 -7.64 6.11
CA GLU A 210 14.74 -7.45 7.45
C GLU A 210 14.77 -5.97 7.84
N GLN A 211 15.22 -5.08 6.93
CA GLN A 211 15.23 -3.65 7.17
C GLN A 211 13.81 -3.13 7.39
N LEU A 212 12.87 -3.53 6.52
CA LEU A 212 11.47 -3.15 6.65
C LEU A 212 10.86 -3.65 7.97
N ALA A 213 11.15 -4.89 8.34
CA ALA A 213 10.63 -5.47 9.59
C ALA A 213 11.18 -4.76 10.83
N VAL A 214 12.44 -4.36 10.85
CA VAL A 214 13.02 -3.56 11.95
C VAL A 214 12.27 -2.25 12.09
N VAL A 215 12.11 -1.51 10.99
CA VAL A 215 11.40 -0.22 10.97
C VAL A 215 9.97 -0.35 11.48
N ILE A 216 9.23 -1.36 11.00
CA ILE A 216 7.84 -1.59 11.43
C ILE A 216 7.79 -1.98 12.92
N ASN A 217 8.65 -2.90 13.38
CA ASN A 217 8.66 -3.32 14.79
C ASN A 217 9.01 -2.16 15.73
N ASP A 218 9.95 -1.30 15.35
CA ASP A 218 10.32 -0.14 16.16
C ASP A 218 9.16 0.86 16.25
N PHE A 219 8.46 1.10 15.15
CA PHE A 219 7.27 1.93 15.14
C PHE A 219 6.14 1.36 16.02
N LEU A 220 5.86 0.07 15.91
CA LEU A 220 4.83 -0.59 16.72
C LEU A 220 5.16 -0.53 18.22
N ARG A 221 6.44 -0.75 18.60
CA ARG A 221 6.87 -0.61 20.00
C ARG A 221 6.74 0.81 20.55
N GLN A 222 6.83 1.84 19.71
CA GLN A 222 6.58 3.22 20.16
C GLN A 222 5.11 3.41 20.50
N ILE A 223 4.20 2.87 19.68
CA ILE A 223 2.76 2.92 19.94
C ILE A 223 2.41 2.20 21.25
N ASP A 224 2.93 0.98 21.46
CA ASP A 224 2.66 0.19 22.66
C ASP A 224 3.05 0.93 23.95
N LYS A 225 4.14 1.72 23.93
CA LYS A 225 4.61 2.51 25.08
C LYS A 225 3.78 3.76 25.37
N GLU A 226 3.06 4.29 24.39
CA GLU A 226 2.18 5.46 24.57
C GLU A 226 0.81 5.06 25.15
N GLU A 227 0.48 3.76 25.10
CA GLU A 227 -0.76 3.18 25.66
C GLU A 227 -0.59 2.71 27.13
N GLU A 228 0.65 2.58 27.65
CA GLU A 228 0.96 2.25 29.05
C GLU A 228 0.96 3.51 29.96
#